data_3e4a02c6fa8f63f44347126f93bf67e5
#
_entry.id   3e4a02c6fa8f63f44347126f93bf67e5
#
_cell.length_a   1.000
_cell.length_b   1.000
_cell.length_c   1.000
_cell.angle_alpha   90.00
_cell.angle_beta   90.00
_cell.angle_gamma   90.00
#
_symmetry.space_group_name_H-M   'P 1'
#
loop_
_entity.id
_entity.type
_entity.pdbx_description
1 polymer ?
#
loop_
_entity_poly.entity_id
_entity_poly.type
_entity_poly.pdbx_seq_one_letter_code
_entity_poly.pdbx_strand_id
1 'polypeptide(L)'
;MKKRLIIYFHYDSRGQVDSACRFAVSALTEQAELFFVTNGTLQPGSRIWVQDHCARLLERQNTGFDVGAYRQALLTLGRAGLDGYDEVILMNYTLAGPISPLQQMFSAMDARPELDFWGLTRHYAMKSRRFGGTTGRVPEHLQSHFLAVRPGMYDDFFAYWQTVRLPQSYEQSVALHETRFTAHFARLGYRWDSYVDTRDLAGSFVNPMMACPRELVAERGCPFFKRRSFFTPYGDELRRTDGQAAGELYRYLSAETEYPVDRLIAEMLPVQPLTSMTQNLHWHYLLGEPEGELPLELTEPRLRRGAELNPENYYWIRIPARTSGAEGWYRNAAQPYPEHLRAAARLLETHPLLGLIGPSLPLAPLCAEGKFRQWEKGLPGLQRKMAEQGITVPLDTAQPLPLPNGGFLVLRGAAFPQTLPPVEDFCDLWLLPLLAQQRGYASATVETQEQALARTDVLDAMLAGNRSVGAKARDLGRAVKHSLKDAFDQNKKGGGTP
;
A
#
# COMPACT_ATOMS: atom_id res chain seq x y z
N MET A 1 -35.37 5.40 -12.01
CA MET A 1 -33.97 5.01 -11.67
C MET A 1 -33.62 3.82 -12.56
N LYS A 2 -32.45 3.78 -13.19
CA LYS A 2 -32.02 2.62 -13.99
C LYS A 2 -31.88 1.39 -13.12
N LYS A 3 -32.27 0.23 -13.63
CA LYS A 3 -32.05 -1.05 -12.95
C LYS A 3 -30.63 -1.53 -13.23
N ARG A 4 -29.77 -1.55 -12.20
CA ARG A 4 -28.35 -1.91 -12.30
C ARG A 4 -28.06 -3.23 -11.64
N LEU A 5 -27.12 -3.98 -12.22
CA LEU A 5 -26.47 -5.13 -11.60
C LEU A 5 -24.99 -4.82 -11.37
N ILE A 6 -24.51 -5.00 -10.16
CA ILE A 6 -23.07 -4.93 -9.85
C ILE A 6 -22.54 -6.32 -9.55
N ILE A 7 -21.63 -6.80 -10.38
CA ILE A 7 -20.83 -8.00 -10.09
C ILE A 7 -19.63 -7.52 -9.28
N TYR A 8 -19.71 -7.72 -7.96
CA TYR A 8 -18.70 -7.27 -7.02
C TYR A 8 -17.71 -8.40 -6.72
N PHE A 9 -16.49 -8.27 -7.23
CA PHE A 9 -15.42 -9.23 -6.98
C PHE A 9 -14.72 -8.94 -5.64
N HIS A 10 -14.57 -10.01 -4.84
CA HIS A 10 -13.89 -10.00 -3.55
C HIS A 10 -12.81 -11.10 -3.49
N TYR A 11 -11.73 -10.80 -2.76
CA TYR A 11 -10.73 -11.77 -2.35
C TYR A 11 -10.10 -11.37 -1.02
N ASP A 12 -10.08 -12.30 -0.09
CA ASP A 12 -9.30 -12.24 1.16
C ASP A 12 -8.79 -13.64 1.49
N SER A 13 -7.49 -13.78 1.79
CA SER A 13 -6.87 -15.08 2.06
C SER A 13 -7.42 -15.78 3.30
N ARG A 14 -8.03 -15.04 4.22
CA ARG A 14 -8.67 -15.53 5.45
C ARG A 14 -10.18 -15.75 5.29
N GLY A 15 -10.74 -15.41 4.11
CA GLY A 15 -12.18 -15.48 3.86
C GLY A 15 -13.01 -14.44 4.62
N GLN A 16 -12.42 -13.31 4.97
CA GLN A 16 -13.11 -12.23 5.69
C GLN A 16 -13.61 -11.15 4.73
N VAL A 17 -14.84 -10.69 4.94
CA VAL A 17 -15.34 -9.46 4.35
C VAL A 17 -15.11 -8.35 5.36
N ASP A 18 -14.07 -7.54 5.12
CA ASP A 18 -13.66 -6.48 6.02
C ASP A 18 -14.65 -5.30 6.06
N SER A 19 -14.44 -4.37 6.99
CA SER A 19 -15.36 -3.24 7.18
C SER A 19 -15.45 -2.33 5.96
N ALA A 20 -14.36 -2.15 5.22
CA ALA A 20 -14.37 -1.32 4.01
C ALA A 20 -15.18 -1.97 2.87
N CYS A 21 -15.07 -3.30 2.71
CA CYS A 21 -15.92 -4.04 1.77
C CYS A 21 -17.39 -3.96 2.19
N ARG A 22 -17.69 -4.14 3.48
CA ARG A 22 -19.06 -4.02 4.00
C ARG A 22 -19.62 -2.61 3.78
N PHE A 23 -18.84 -1.58 4.06
CA PHE A 23 -19.23 -0.19 3.83
C PHE A 23 -19.54 0.07 2.35
N ALA A 24 -18.66 -0.36 1.43
CA ALA A 24 -18.88 -0.24 -0.01
C ALA A 24 -20.13 -1.00 -0.48
N VAL A 25 -20.25 -2.27 -0.08
CA VAL A 25 -21.41 -3.13 -0.46
C VAL A 25 -22.70 -2.52 0.05
N SER A 26 -22.79 -2.08 1.31
CA SER A 26 -24.00 -1.46 1.85
C SER A 26 -24.44 -0.24 1.04
N ALA A 27 -23.50 0.65 0.70
CA ALA A 27 -23.83 1.83 -0.13
C ALA A 27 -24.20 1.46 -1.58
N LEU A 28 -23.59 0.43 -2.15
CA LEU A 28 -23.87 -0.03 -3.51
C LEU A 28 -25.24 -0.70 -3.61
N THR A 29 -25.70 -1.42 -2.58
CA THR A 29 -27.03 -2.08 -2.57
C THR A 29 -28.20 -1.09 -2.59
N GLU A 30 -27.98 0.16 -2.19
CA GLU A 30 -28.96 1.23 -2.33
C GLU A 30 -29.17 1.66 -3.79
N GLN A 31 -28.21 1.37 -4.68
CA GLN A 31 -28.17 1.84 -6.06
C GLN A 31 -28.36 0.71 -7.09
N ALA A 32 -28.14 -0.55 -6.71
CA ALA A 32 -28.07 -1.67 -7.62
C ALA A 32 -28.35 -3.01 -6.93
N GLU A 33 -28.74 -4.02 -7.69
CA GLU A 33 -28.69 -5.42 -7.27
C GLU A 33 -27.22 -5.89 -7.26
N LEU A 34 -26.76 -6.54 -6.18
CA LEU A 34 -25.40 -7.03 -6.08
C LEU A 34 -25.32 -8.56 -6.26
N PHE A 35 -24.38 -8.96 -7.14
CA PHE A 35 -23.90 -10.32 -7.25
C PHE A 35 -22.48 -10.37 -6.67
N PHE A 36 -22.35 -10.83 -5.42
CA PHE A 36 -21.07 -10.94 -4.74
C PHE A 36 -20.34 -12.19 -5.19
N VAL A 37 -19.11 -12.03 -5.69
CA VAL A 37 -18.26 -13.14 -6.17
C VAL A 37 -16.95 -13.13 -5.42
N THR A 38 -16.63 -14.20 -4.70
CA THR A 38 -15.38 -14.31 -3.97
C THR A 38 -14.50 -15.44 -4.49
N ASN A 39 -13.21 -15.18 -4.61
CA ASN A 39 -12.21 -16.22 -4.82
C ASN A 39 -11.81 -16.81 -3.46
N GLY A 40 -12.16 -18.07 -3.23
CA GLY A 40 -12.00 -18.78 -1.97
C GLY A 40 -13.33 -18.95 -1.23
N THR A 41 -13.24 -19.43 -0.01
CA THR A 41 -14.38 -19.69 0.87
C THR A 41 -14.48 -18.63 1.93
N LEU A 42 -15.66 -18.06 2.13
CA LEU A 42 -15.91 -17.09 3.19
C LEU A 42 -15.99 -17.77 4.57
N GLN A 43 -15.53 -17.06 5.58
CA GLN A 43 -15.81 -17.44 6.97
C GLN A 43 -17.33 -17.36 7.24
N PRO A 44 -17.86 -18.19 8.17
CA PRO A 44 -19.30 -18.28 8.43
C PRO A 44 -19.98 -16.92 8.65
N GLY A 45 -19.41 -16.05 9.49
CA GLY A 45 -19.96 -14.72 9.75
C GLY A 45 -19.92 -13.78 8.55
N SER A 46 -18.88 -13.87 7.70
CA SER A 46 -18.81 -13.11 6.45
C SER A 46 -19.81 -13.62 5.40
N ARG A 47 -19.98 -14.94 5.31
CA ARG A 47 -20.95 -15.56 4.40
C ARG A 47 -22.38 -15.15 4.75
N ILE A 48 -22.78 -15.26 6.02
CA ILE A 48 -24.10 -14.84 6.48
C ILE A 48 -24.33 -13.38 6.12
N TRP A 49 -23.36 -12.52 6.45
CA TRP A 49 -23.49 -11.10 6.17
C TRP A 49 -23.70 -10.81 4.66
N VAL A 50 -22.96 -11.49 3.77
CA VAL A 50 -23.12 -11.32 2.31
C VAL A 50 -24.49 -11.82 1.86
N GLN A 51 -24.96 -12.96 2.38
CA GLN A 51 -26.28 -13.51 2.04
C GLN A 51 -27.44 -12.58 2.46
N ASP A 52 -27.27 -11.85 3.57
CA ASP A 52 -28.27 -10.91 4.07
C ASP A 52 -28.30 -9.58 3.27
N HIS A 53 -27.18 -9.21 2.62
CA HIS A 53 -27.03 -7.90 1.97
C HIS A 53 -26.97 -7.96 0.43
N CYS A 54 -26.63 -9.11 -0.14
CA CYS A 54 -26.46 -9.24 -1.59
C CYS A 54 -27.51 -10.21 -2.16
N ALA A 55 -27.99 -9.90 -3.35
CA ALA A 55 -28.99 -10.73 -4.03
C ALA A 55 -28.44 -12.12 -4.41
N ARG A 56 -27.13 -12.21 -4.67
CA ARG A 56 -26.47 -13.47 -5.06
C ARG A 56 -25.07 -13.54 -4.47
N LEU A 57 -24.67 -14.77 -4.10
CA LEU A 57 -23.31 -15.10 -3.67
C LEU A 57 -22.75 -16.24 -4.52
N LEU A 58 -21.53 -16.08 -5.00
CA LEU A 58 -20.76 -17.12 -5.68
C LEU A 58 -19.38 -17.26 -5.01
N GLU A 59 -19.13 -18.37 -4.33
CA GLU A 59 -17.82 -18.77 -3.84
C GLU A 59 -17.17 -19.68 -4.89
N ARG A 60 -15.92 -19.39 -5.25
CA ARG A 60 -15.22 -20.10 -6.30
C ARG A 60 -13.76 -20.31 -5.97
N GLN A 61 -13.13 -21.25 -6.65
CA GLN A 61 -11.69 -21.49 -6.53
C GLN A 61 -10.91 -20.23 -6.92
N ASN A 62 -9.83 -19.90 -6.18
CA ASN A 62 -8.99 -18.75 -6.47
C ASN A 62 -8.11 -18.99 -7.71
N THR A 63 -8.67 -18.79 -8.89
CA THR A 63 -8.01 -18.92 -10.20
C THR A 63 -8.40 -17.77 -11.12
N GLY A 64 -7.44 -17.22 -11.87
CA GLY A 64 -7.71 -16.20 -12.88
C GLY A 64 -8.10 -14.82 -12.33
N PHE A 65 -7.80 -14.55 -11.06
CA PHE A 65 -8.00 -13.23 -10.42
C PHE A 65 -9.45 -12.70 -10.57
N ASP A 66 -9.63 -11.40 -10.72
CA ASP A 66 -10.90 -10.73 -11.01
C ASP A 66 -11.50 -11.16 -12.36
N VAL A 67 -10.65 -11.36 -13.39
CA VAL A 67 -11.06 -11.86 -14.71
C VAL A 67 -11.80 -13.20 -14.59
N GLY A 68 -11.25 -14.14 -13.80
CA GLY A 68 -11.88 -15.43 -13.54
C GLY A 68 -13.21 -15.31 -12.81
N ALA A 69 -13.29 -14.37 -11.85
CA ALA A 69 -14.51 -14.12 -11.08
C ALA A 69 -15.61 -13.52 -11.97
N TYR A 70 -15.32 -12.48 -12.73
CA TYR A 70 -16.27 -11.85 -13.64
C TYR A 70 -16.75 -12.82 -14.70
N ARG A 71 -15.83 -13.58 -15.32
CA ARG A 71 -16.19 -14.60 -16.30
C ARG A 71 -17.19 -15.61 -15.73
N GLN A 72 -16.89 -16.17 -14.57
CA GLN A 72 -17.76 -17.20 -13.97
C GLN A 72 -19.13 -16.63 -13.58
N ALA A 73 -19.18 -15.42 -13.00
CA ALA A 73 -20.43 -14.76 -12.67
C ALA A 73 -21.31 -14.51 -13.90
N LEU A 74 -20.72 -13.98 -14.98
CA LEU A 74 -21.41 -13.73 -16.24
C LEU A 74 -21.92 -15.01 -16.89
N LEU A 75 -21.11 -16.08 -16.89
CA LEU A 75 -21.56 -17.39 -17.39
C LEU A 75 -22.67 -17.99 -16.54
N THR A 76 -22.67 -17.76 -15.22
CA THR A 76 -23.75 -18.20 -14.33
C THR A 76 -25.06 -17.45 -14.59
N LEU A 77 -24.99 -16.15 -14.90
CA LEU A 77 -26.14 -15.34 -15.28
C LEU A 77 -26.69 -15.74 -16.65
N GLY A 78 -25.80 -16.11 -17.57
CA GLY A 78 -26.13 -16.31 -18.97
C GLY A 78 -26.42 -15.00 -19.70
N ARG A 79 -26.41 -15.02 -21.03
CA ARG A 79 -26.65 -13.82 -21.84
C ARG A 79 -28.02 -13.20 -21.55
N ALA A 80 -29.08 -14.03 -21.52
CA ALA A 80 -30.45 -13.59 -21.23
C ALA A 80 -30.61 -12.99 -19.83
N GLY A 81 -29.76 -13.37 -18.88
CA GLY A 81 -29.76 -12.80 -17.53
C GLY A 81 -29.35 -11.33 -17.49
N LEU A 82 -28.63 -10.84 -18.51
CA LEU A 82 -28.23 -9.44 -18.60
C LEU A 82 -29.37 -8.54 -19.08
N ASP A 83 -30.32 -9.07 -19.85
CA ASP A 83 -31.44 -8.29 -20.44
C ASP A 83 -32.37 -7.67 -19.40
N GLY A 84 -32.33 -8.18 -18.18
CA GLY A 84 -33.08 -7.62 -17.05
C GLY A 84 -32.53 -6.32 -16.47
N TYR A 85 -31.41 -5.80 -16.98
CA TYR A 85 -30.70 -4.64 -16.41
C TYR A 85 -30.40 -3.57 -17.49
N ASP A 86 -30.55 -2.31 -17.11
CA ASP A 86 -30.19 -1.15 -17.93
C ASP A 86 -28.66 -0.90 -17.93
N GLU A 87 -27.95 -1.49 -16.96
CA GLU A 87 -26.50 -1.35 -16.84
C GLU A 87 -25.94 -2.49 -15.99
N VAL A 88 -24.84 -3.11 -16.45
CA VAL A 88 -24.09 -4.14 -15.73
C VAL A 88 -22.71 -3.60 -15.40
N ILE A 89 -22.32 -3.69 -14.12
CA ILE A 89 -21.09 -3.10 -13.60
C ILE A 89 -20.19 -4.21 -13.05
N LEU A 90 -18.95 -4.22 -13.49
CA LEU A 90 -17.87 -5.03 -12.91
C LEU A 90 -17.10 -4.16 -11.93
N MET A 91 -17.08 -4.51 -10.66
CA MET A 91 -16.35 -3.76 -9.63
C MET A 91 -15.56 -4.69 -8.74
N ASN A 92 -14.37 -4.27 -8.27
CA ASN A 92 -13.58 -5.08 -7.37
C ASN A 92 -13.24 -4.38 -6.04
N TYR A 93 -13.00 -5.20 -5.03
CA TYR A 93 -12.72 -4.81 -3.63
C TYR A 93 -11.46 -3.97 -3.44
N THR A 94 -10.65 -3.77 -4.48
CA THR A 94 -9.44 -2.94 -4.38
C THR A 94 -9.74 -1.45 -4.27
N LEU A 95 -10.99 -1.06 -4.56
CA LEU A 95 -11.54 0.26 -4.28
C LEU A 95 -12.08 0.31 -2.84
N ALA A 96 -11.87 1.44 -2.18
CA ALA A 96 -12.46 1.80 -0.89
C ALA A 96 -13.27 3.09 -1.03
N GLY A 97 -14.34 3.21 -0.26
CA GLY A 97 -15.35 4.27 -0.35
C GLY A 97 -16.76 3.67 -0.17
N PRO A 98 -17.83 4.41 -0.51
CA PRO A 98 -17.80 5.72 -1.16
C PRO A 98 -17.46 6.87 -0.18
N ILE A 99 -16.79 7.90 -0.69
CA ILE A 99 -16.46 9.13 0.05
C ILE A 99 -17.53 10.21 -0.17
N SER A 100 -18.22 10.10 -1.30
CA SER A 100 -19.32 10.99 -1.69
C SER A 100 -20.53 10.17 -2.15
N PRO A 101 -21.75 10.75 -2.17
CA PRO A 101 -22.95 10.02 -2.57
C PRO A 101 -22.87 9.43 -3.98
N LEU A 102 -23.06 8.11 -4.10
CA LEU A 102 -23.00 7.38 -5.38
C LEU A 102 -24.04 7.86 -6.39
N GLN A 103 -25.17 8.40 -5.92
CA GLN A 103 -26.22 8.96 -6.77
C GLN A 103 -25.69 10.04 -7.70
N GLN A 104 -24.73 10.87 -7.26
CA GLN A 104 -24.13 11.91 -8.09
C GLN A 104 -23.39 11.32 -9.30
N MET A 105 -22.58 10.29 -9.06
CA MET A 105 -21.88 9.57 -10.12
C MET A 105 -22.85 8.92 -11.12
N PHE A 106 -23.83 8.18 -10.61
CA PHE A 106 -24.79 7.50 -11.46
C PHE A 106 -25.65 8.48 -12.26
N SER A 107 -26.12 9.58 -11.65
CA SER A 107 -26.91 10.60 -12.34
C SER A 107 -26.10 11.29 -13.45
N ALA A 108 -24.83 11.61 -13.19
CA ALA A 108 -23.96 12.22 -14.21
C ALA A 108 -23.75 11.30 -15.41
N MET A 109 -23.58 9.99 -15.17
CA MET A 109 -23.41 9.02 -16.26
C MET A 109 -24.72 8.64 -16.95
N ASP A 110 -25.87 8.72 -16.26
CA ASP A 110 -27.19 8.58 -16.86
C ASP A 110 -27.53 9.71 -17.83
N ALA A 111 -27.02 10.91 -17.57
CA ALA A 111 -27.15 12.06 -18.46
C ALA A 111 -26.30 11.96 -19.75
N ARG A 112 -25.53 10.88 -19.91
CA ARG A 112 -24.68 10.60 -21.09
C ARG A 112 -25.13 9.32 -21.82
N PRO A 113 -26.34 9.32 -22.43
CA PRO A 113 -26.89 8.14 -23.09
C PRO A 113 -26.11 7.69 -24.34
N GLU A 114 -25.26 8.57 -24.87
CA GLU A 114 -24.42 8.28 -26.03
C GLU A 114 -23.29 7.30 -25.75
N LEU A 115 -22.96 7.03 -24.47
CA LEU A 115 -21.90 6.08 -24.10
C LEU A 115 -22.46 4.66 -24.02
N ASP A 116 -21.75 3.72 -24.63
CA ASP A 116 -22.05 2.29 -24.55
C ASP A 116 -21.43 1.63 -23.31
N PHE A 117 -20.28 2.12 -22.87
CA PHE A 117 -19.64 1.71 -21.63
C PHE A 117 -18.82 2.85 -21.01
N TRP A 118 -18.58 2.76 -19.70
CA TRP A 118 -17.82 3.74 -18.97
C TRP A 118 -17.10 3.13 -17.78
N GLY A 119 -16.10 3.82 -17.27
CA GLY A 119 -15.37 3.45 -16.06
C GLY A 119 -15.25 4.58 -15.07
N LEU A 120 -14.76 4.27 -13.88
CA LEU A 120 -14.55 5.30 -12.86
C LEU A 120 -13.45 6.27 -13.28
N THR A 121 -12.30 5.73 -13.67
CA THR A 121 -11.09 6.47 -14.05
C THR A 121 -10.43 5.82 -15.26
N ARG A 122 -9.54 6.59 -15.91
CA ARG A 122 -8.72 6.11 -17.02
C ARG A 122 -7.24 6.06 -16.66
N HIS A 123 -6.54 5.19 -17.33
CA HIS A 123 -5.09 5.09 -17.35
C HIS A 123 -4.59 5.57 -18.70
N TYR A 124 -3.65 6.51 -18.72
CA TYR A 124 -3.12 7.06 -19.96
C TYR A 124 -2.13 6.12 -20.63
N ALA A 125 -1.94 6.33 -21.94
CA ALA A 125 -1.03 5.52 -22.74
C ALA A 125 0.42 5.67 -22.23
N MET A 126 1.14 4.54 -22.16
CA MET A 126 2.53 4.55 -21.75
C MET A 126 3.37 3.50 -22.46
N LYS A 127 4.70 3.67 -22.45
CA LYS A 127 5.64 2.61 -22.84
C LYS A 127 5.87 1.69 -21.65
N SER A 128 5.73 0.40 -21.84
CA SER A 128 5.99 -0.60 -20.78
C SER A 128 6.39 -1.93 -21.38
N ARG A 129 7.57 -2.44 -21.00
CA ARG A 129 7.98 -3.81 -21.34
C ARG A 129 7.18 -4.85 -20.57
N ARG A 130 6.71 -4.50 -19.37
CA ARG A 130 5.97 -5.41 -18.46
C ARG A 130 4.53 -5.63 -18.90
N PHE A 131 3.83 -4.56 -19.31
CA PHE A 131 2.39 -4.59 -19.58
C PHE A 131 2.01 -4.33 -21.03
N GLY A 132 2.97 -3.89 -21.86
CA GLY A 132 2.74 -3.52 -23.25
C GLY A 132 2.75 -4.70 -24.24
N GLY A 133 3.00 -5.93 -23.76
CA GLY A 133 3.10 -7.12 -24.63
C GLY A 133 4.17 -6.96 -25.71
N THR A 134 3.92 -7.52 -26.90
CA THR A 134 4.87 -7.47 -28.05
C THR A 134 5.11 -6.06 -28.58
N THR A 135 4.13 -5.14 -28.42
CA THR A 135 4.26 -3.76 -28.90
C THR A 135 5.08 -2.87 -27.97
N GLY A 136 5.31 -3.31 -26.72
CA GLY A 136 5.93 -2.49 -25.69
C GLY A 136 5.14 -1.23 -25.33
N ARG A 137 3.86 -1.14 -25.73
CA ARG A 137 2.96 -0.02 -25.47
C ARG A 137 1.69 -0.46 -24.78
N VAL A 138 1.32 0.26 -23.74
CA VAL A 138 0.01 0.18 -23.08
C VAL A 138 -0.85 1.27 -23.67
N PRO A 139 -2.01 0.96 -24.29
CA PRO A 139 -2.94 1.97 -24.79
C PRO A 139 -3.62 2.70 -23.63
N GLU A 140 -4.19 3.86 -23.91
CA GLU A 140 -5.15 4.47 -23.00
C GLU A 140 -6.36 3.54 -22.81
N HIS A 141 -6.81 3.41 -21.57
CA HIS A 141 -7.90 2.47 -21.23
C HIS A 141 -8.61 2.86 -19.94
N LEU A 142 -9.84 2.38 -19.79
CA LEU A 142 -10.55 2.38 -18.53
C LEU A 142 -9.94 1.35 -17.58
N GLN A 143 -9.80 1.72 -16.31
CA GLN A 143 -9.25 0.81 -15.31
C GLN A 143 -10.30 -0.23 -14.89
N SER A 144 -9.90 -1.50 -14.85
CA SER A 144 -10.81 -2.65 -14.66
C SER A 144 -11.46 -2.75 -13.27
N HIS A 145 -11.05 -1.90 -12.34
CA HIS A 145 -11.63 -1.93 -11.00
C HIS A 145 -13.08 -1.42 -10.91
N PHE A 146 -13.54 -0.69 -11.94
CA PHE A 146 -14.92 -0.29 -12.10
C PHE A 146 -15.22 -0.06 -13.59
N LEU A 147 -16.05 -0.94 -14.17
CA LEU A 147 -16.46 -0.90 -15.59
C LEU A 147 -17.96 -1.12 -15.67
N ALA A 148 -18.69 -0.17 -16.23
CA ALA A 148 -20.13 -0.24 -16.48
C ALA A 148 -20.38 -0.42 -17.98
N VAL A 149 -21.24 -1.36 -18.33
CA VAL A 149 -21.63 -1.65 -19.72
C VAL A 149 -23.14 -1.58 -19.87
N ARG A 150 -23.61 -1.15 -21.05
CA ARG A 150 -25.04 -0.92 -21.35
C ARG A 150 -25.59 -1.93 -22.37
N PRO A 151 -26.91 -2.08 -22.49
CA PRO A 151 -27.55 -3.12 -23.28
C PRO A 151 -27.07 -3.23 -24.72
N GLY A 152 -26.72 -2.09 -25.37
CA GLY A 152 -26.26 -2.08 -26.76
C GLY A 152 -25.01 -2.91 -27.05
N MET A 153 -24.23 -3.26 -26.00
CA MET A 153 -23.04 -4.08 -26.17
C MET A 153 -23.10 -5.45 -25.49
N TYR A 154 -24.23 -5.87 -24.91
CA TYR A 154 -24.31 -7.11 -24.15
C TYR A 154 -23.97 -8.37 -24.93
N ASP A 155 -24.27 -8.44 -26.23
CA ASP A 155 -23.92 -9.59 -27.05
C ASP A 155 -22.42 -9.75 -27.19
N ASP A 156 -21.72 -8.72 -27.63
CA ASP A 156 -20.27 -8.72 -27.79
C ASP A 156 -19.55 -8.81 -26.44
N PHE A 157 -20.11 -8.16 -25.42
CA PHE A 157 -19.57 -8.24 -24.05
C PHE A 157 -19.65 -9.67 -23.51
N PHE A 158 -20.78 -10.35 -23.66
CA PHE A 158 -20.91 -11.73 -23.21
C PHE A 158 -20.04 -12.69 -24.01
N ALA A 159 -19.98 -12.53 -25.34
CA ALA A 159 -19.10 -13.32 -26.22
C ALA A 159 -17.61 -13.14 -25.84
N TYR A 160 -17.18 -11.91 -25.52
CA TYR A 160 -15.82 -11.65 -25.01
C TYR A 160 -15.55 -12.48 -23.77
N TRP A 161 -16.43 -12.43 -22.76
CA TRP A 161 -16.22 -13.15 -21.50
C TRP A 161 -16.32 -14.68 -21.65
N GLN A 162 -17.05 -15.20 -22.62
CA GLN A 162 -17.06 -16.65 -22.92
C GLN A 162 -15.69 -17.14 -23.37
N THR A 163 -15.00 -16.34 -24.17
CA THR A 163 -13.76 -16.75 -24.85
C THR A 163 -12.48 -16.27 -24.14
N VAL A 164 -12.60 -15.39 -23.13
CA VAL A 164 -11.46 -14.81 -22.44
C VAL A 164 -10.56 -15.86 -21.80
N ARG A 165 -9.25 -15.78 -22.06
CA ARG A 165 -8.25 -16.65 -21.43
C ARG A 165 -8.01 -16.21 -19.99
N LEU A 166 -8.05 -17.17 -19.03
CA LEU A 166 -7.78 -16.85 -17.63
C LEU A 166 -6.30 -16.53 -17.40
N PRO A 167 -5.99 -15.41 -16.73
CA PRO A 167 -4.62 -15.05 -16.39
C PRO A 167 -4.05 -15.97 -15.32
N GLN A 168 -2.74 -16.24 -15.43
CA GLN A 168 -1.98 -17.06 -14.47
C GLN A 168 -1.19 -16.21 -13.47
N SER A 169 -1.09 -14.90 -13.71
CA SER A 169 -0.42 -13.94 -12.83
C SER A 169 -1.13 -12.58 -12.86
N TYR A 170 -0.84 -11.75 -11.85
CA TYR A 170 -1.33 -10.37 -11.80
C TYR A 170 -0.94 -9.58 -13.06
N GLU A 171 0.31 -9.74 -13.50
CA GLU A 171 0.80 -9.08 -14.72
C GLU A 171 0.00 -9.49 -15.96
N GLN A 172 -0.38 -10.76 -16.05
CA GLN A 172 -1.22 -11.25 -17.15
C GLN A 172 -2.64 -10.68 -17.06
N SER A 173 -3.21 -10.54 -15.86
CA SER A 173 -4.53 -9.90 -15.68
C SER A 173 -4.51 -8.48 -16.23
N VAL A 174 -3.49 -7.69 -15.89
CA VAL A 174 -3.32 -6.33 -16.41
C VAL A 174 -3.04 -6.33 -17.92
N ALA A 175 -2.03 -7.08 -18.37
CA ALA A 175 -1.53 -7.01 -19.76
C ALA A 175 -2.49 -7.60 -20.80
N LEU A 176 -3.30 -8.60 -20.46
CA LEU A 176 -4.18 -9.30 -21.39
C LEU A 176 -5.62 -8.82 -21.34
N HIS A 177 -6.05 -8.23 -20.20
CA HIS A 177 -7.45 -7.85 -19.99
C HIS A 177 -7.62 -6.36 -19.72
N GLU A 178 -7.13 -5.83 -18.60
CA GLU A 178 -7.34 -4.42 -18.25
C GLU A 178 -6.90 -3.49 -19.39
N THR A 179 -5.66 -3.64 -19.87
CA THR A 179 -5.11 -2.77 -20.92
C THR A 179 -5.70 -3.02 -22.31
N ARG A 180 -6.47 -4.08 -22.52
CA ARG A 180 -7.00 -4.48 -23.82
C ARG A 180 -8.51 -4.30 -23.97
N PHE A 181 -9.24 -4.36 -22.86
CA PHE A 181 -10.72 -4.30 -22.85
C PHE A 181 -11.24 -3.07 -23.61
N THR A 182 -10.82 -1.88 -23.21
CA THR A 182 -11.28 -0.63 -23.84
C THR A 182 -10.98 -0.58 -25.34
N ALA A 183 -9.73 -0.91 -25.71
CA ALA A 183 -9.32 -0.90 -27.11
C ALA A 183 -10.04 -1.98 -27.95
N HIS A 184 -10.44 -3.11 -27.37
CA HIS A 184 -11.20 -4.14 -28.03
C HIS A 184 -12.59 -3.63 -28.42
N PHE A 185 -13.35 -3.09 -27.47
CA PHE A 185 -14.70 -2.62 -27.71
C PHE A 185 -14.74 -1.31 -28.51
N ALA A 186 -13.80 -0.41 -28.33
CA ALA A 186 -13.68 0.78 -29.16
C ALA A 186 -13.48 0.44 -30.66
N ARG A 187 -12.74 -0.65 -30.99
CA ARG A 187 -12.60 -1.13 -32.39
C ARG A 187 -13.88 -1.70 -32.98
N LEU A 188 -14.79 -2.18 -32.15
CA LEU A 188 -16.13 -2.61 -32.56
C LEU A 188 -17.09 -1.44 -32.74
N GLY A 189 -16.65 -0.21 -32.47
CA GLY A 189 -17.43 1.01 -32.64
C GLY A 189 -18.13 1.51 -31.37
N TYR A 190 -17.96 0.85 -30.24
CA TYR A 190 -18.56 1.26 -28.98
C TYR A 190 -17.91 2.51 -28.40
N ARG A 191 -18.71 3.46 -27.94
CA ARG A 191 -18.31 4.74 -27.35
C ARG A 191 -18.11 4.62 -25.85
N TRP A 192 -17.00 5.18 -25.36
CA TRP A 192 -16.62 5.09 -23.97
C TRP A 192 -16.07 6.38 -23.41
N ASP A 193 -16.16 6.54 -22.07
CA ASP A 193 -15.49 7.60 -21.33
C ASP A 193 -15.32 7.19 -19.85
N SER A 194 -14.61 8.00 -19.07
CA SER A 194 -14.55 7.86 -17.61
C SER A 194 -15.47 8.86 -16.93
N TYR A 195 -15.96 8.50 -15.73
CA TYR A 195 -16.72 9.42 -14.89
C TYR A 195 -15.85 10.58 -14.43
N VAL A 196 -14.69 10.28 -13.84
CA VAL A 196 -13.75 11.31 -13.39
C VAL A 196 -12.98 11.85 -14.59
N ASP A 197 -13.15 13.15 -14.86
CA ASP A 197 -12.38 13.83 -15.91
C ASP A 197 -10.97 14.15 -15.40
N THR A 198 -9.98 13.56 -16.06
CA THR A 198 -8.55 13.74 -15.78
C THR A 198 -7.76 14.11 -17.03
N ARG A 199 -8.43 14.58 -18.11
CA ARG A 199 -7.78 14.85 -19.41
C ARG A 199 -6.70 15.93 -19.32
N ASP A 200 -6.85 16.89 -18.41
CA ASP A 200 -5.86 17.92 -18.09
C ASP A 200 -4.59 17.35 -17.44
N LEU A 201 -4.67 16.16 -16.81
CA LEU A 201 -3.54 15.46 -16.21
C LEU A 201 -2.80 14.56 -17.21
N ALA A 202 -3.32 14.40 -18.42
CA ALA A 202 -2.66 13.63 -19.47
C ALA A 202 -1.27 14.21 -19.78
N GLY A 203 -0.24 13.36 -19.73
CA GLY A 203 1.15 13.79 -19.90
C GLY A 203 1.89 14.09 -18.59
N SER A 204 1.20 14.47 -17.52
CA SER A 204 1.78 14.60 -16.18
C SER A 204 1.74 13.26 -15.44
N PHE A 205 0.60 12.57 -15.48
CA PHE A 205 0.42 11.29 -14.81
C PHE A 205 -0.18 10.25 -15.75
N VAL A 206 0.39 9.05 -15.73
CA VAL A 206 -0.17 7.91 -16.48
C VAL A 206 -1.31 7.22 -15.75
N ASN A 207 -1.33 7.29 -14.41
CA ASN A 207 -2.33 6.72 -13.54
C ASN A 207 -2.74 7.72 -12.44
N PRO A 208 -3.67 8.64 -12.73
CA PRO A 208 -4.12 9.64 -11.76
C PRO A 208 -4.67 9.03 -10.46
N MET A 209 -5.36 7.88 -10.51
CA MET A 209 -5.89 7.20 -9.34
C MET A 209 -4.82 6.84 -8.29
N MET A 210 -3.57 6.64 -8.73
CA MET A 210 -2.43 6.35 -7.85
C MET A 210 -1.53 7.56 -7.61
N ALA A 211 -1.53 8.53 -8.53
CA ALA A 211 -0.61 9.66 -8.46
C ALA A 211 -1.18 10.85 -7.68
N CYS A 212 -2.48 11.13 -7.78
CA CYS A 212 -3.14 12.24 -7.11
C CYS A 212 -4.50 11.83 -6.51
N PRO A 213 -4.55 10.76 -5.67
CA PRO A 213 -5.82 10.21 -5.19
C PRO A 213 -6.61 11.21 -4.33
N ARG A 214 -5.93 12.07 -3.54
CA ARG A 214 -6.59 13.11 -2.75
C ARG A 214 -7.33 14.10 -3.66
N GLU A 215 -6.70 14.59 -4.72
CA GLU A 215 -7.32 15.53 -5.67
C GLU A 215 -8.55 14.89 -6.36
N LEU A 216 -8.44 13.61 -6.76
CA LEU A 216 -9.57 12.94 -7.40
C LEU A 216 -10.79 12.86 -6.48
N VAL A 217 -10.57 12.56 -5.19
CA VAL A 217 -11.65 12.42 -4.21
C VAL A 217 -12.17 13.79 -3.77
N ALA A 218 -11.29 14.72 -3.39
CA ALA A 218 -11.65 15.99 -2.81
C ALA A 218 -12.20 17.00 -3.83
N GLU A 219 -11.66 17.01 -5.04
CA GLU A 219 -11.87 18.11 -5.99
C GLU A 219 -12.58 17.66 -7.28
N ARG A 220 -12.49 16.36 -7.65
CA ARG A 220 -13.06 15.85 -8.90
C ARG A 220 -14.24 14.90 -8.70
N GLY A 221 -14.73 14.79 -7.49
CA GLY A 221 -15.93 14.02 -7.15
C GLY A 221 -15.78 12.50 -7.33
N CYS A 222 -14.56 11.96 -7.33
CA CYS A 222 -14.35 10.52 -7.37
C CYS A 222 -14.85 9.89 -6.06
N PRO A 223 -15.86 9.00 -6.07
CA PRO A 223 -16.39 8.45 -4.83
C PRO A 223 -15.51 7.37 -4.22
N PHE A 224 -14.48 6.92 -4.91
CA PHE A 224 -13.62 5.82 -4.47
C PHE A 224 -12.15 6.15 -4.62
N PHE A 225 -11.33 5.50 -3.79
CA PHE A 225 -9.87 5.52 -3.91
C PHE A 225 -9.30 4.10 -3.89
N LYS A 226 -8.05 3.94 -4.29
CA LYS A 226 -7.36 2.63 -4.25
C LYS A 226 -6.82 2.35 -2.85
N ARG A 227 -7.25 1.23 -2.25
CA ARG A 227 -6.68 0.72 -0.98
C ARG A 227 -5.15 0.55 -1.07
N ARG A 228 -4.67 0.16 -2.26
CA ARG A 228 -3.25 -0.03 -2.55
C ARG A 228 -2.40 1.23 -2.36
N SER A 229 -2.96 2.43 -2.41
CA SER A 229 -2.24 3.67 -2.12
C SER A 229 -1.49 3.62 -0.80
N PHE A 230 -2.07 2.98 0.22
CA PHE A 230 -1.49 2.94 1.56
C PHE A 230 -0.38 1.91 1.77
N PHE A 231 -0.27 0.89 0.90
CA PHE A 231 0.71 -0.20 1.07
C PHE A 231 1.55 -0.52 -0.18
N THR A 232 1.48 0.32 -1.20
CA THR A 232 2.37 0.16 -2.35
C THR A 232 3.84 0.28 -1.91
N PRO A 233 4.81 -0.45 -2.50
CA PRO A 233 6.21 -0.25 -2.16
C PRO A 233 6.61 1.22 -2.31
N TYR A 234 7.23 1.82 -1.30
CA TYR A 234 7.50 3.25 -1.28
C TYR A 234 8.40 3.73 -2.43
N GLY A 235 9.31 2.88 -2.91
CA GLY A 235 10.07 3.16 -4.12
C GLY A 235 9.21 3.25 -5.40
N ASP A 236 8.03 2.63 -5.44
CA ASP A 236 7.05 2.78 -6.52
C ASP A 236 6.26 4.09 -6.36
N GLU A 237 6.00 4.49 -5.12
CA GLU A 237 5.38 5.78 -4.79
C GLU A 237 6.27 6.93 -5.23
N LEU A 238 7.55 6.93 -4.85
CA LEU A 238 8.55 7.94 -5.22
C LEU A 238 8.77 8.05 -6.75
N ARG A 239 8.53 6.97 -7.50
CA ARG A 239 8.62 7.03 -8.97
C ARG A 239 7.43 7.70 -9.64
N ARG A 240 6.29 7.76 -8.96
CA ARG A 240 5.04 8.32 -9.49
C ARG A 240 4.75 9.70 -8.96
N THR A 241 5.21 9.98 -7.76
CA THR A 241 4.94 11.22 -7.04
C THR A 241 6.20 11.64 -6.27
N ASP A 242 6.07 12.65 -5.44
CA ASP A 242 7.10 13.06 -4.45
C ASP A 242 7.06 12.24 -3.15
N GLY A 243 6.27 11.16 -3.11
CA GLY A 243 6.08 10.31 -1.94
C GLY A 243 5.00 10.80 -0.99
N GLN A 244 4.24 11.84 -1.32
CA GLN A 244 3.24 12.44 -0.43
C GLN A 244 1.81 11.94 -0.67
N ALA A 245 1.51 11.39 -1.85
CA ALA A 245 0.14 11.12 -2.30
C ALA A 245 -0.70 10.28 -1.33
N ALA A 246 -0.13 9.23 -0.76
CA ALA A 246 -0.84 8.38 0.20
C ALA A 246 -1.07 9.09 1.55
N GLY A 247 -0.07 9.81 2.05
CA GLY A 247 -0.17 10.60 3.28
C GLY A 247 -1.17 11.75 3.16
N GLU A 248 -1.21 12.42 2.03
CA GLU A 248 -2.20 13.49 1.75
C GLU A 248 -3.62 12.93 1.69
N LEU A 249 -3.80 11.80 1.02
CA LEU A 249 -5.09 11.11 0.98
C LEU A 249 -5.55 10.72 2.39
N TYR A 250 -4.67 10.12 3.19
CA TYR A 250 -5.01 9.72 4.55
C TYR A 250 -5.41 10.92 5.42
N ARG A 251 -4.63 12.00 5.41
CA ARG A 251 -4.95 13.22 6.16
C ARG A 251 -6.29 13.82 5.75
N TYR A 252 -6.58 13.87 4.45
CA TYR A 252 -7.86 14.35 3.95
C TYR A 252 -9.01 13.48 4.43
N LEU A 253 -8.90 12.15 4.29
CA LEU A 253 -9.95 11.22 4.69
C LEU A 253 -10.23 11.27 6.19
N SER A 254 -9.19 11.41 7.01
CA SER A 254 -9.34 11.43 8.48
C SER A 254 -9.83 12.78 9.04
N ALA A 255 -9.51 13.90 8.37
CA ALA A 255 -9.83 15.23 8.88
C ALA A 255 -11.09 15.85 8.25
N GLU A 256 -11.37 15.52 6.97
CA GLU A 256 -12.36 16.25 6.17
C GLU A 256 -13.54 15.35 5.74
N THR A 257 -13.57 14.07 6.12
CA THR A 257 -14.65 13.14 5.72
C THR A 257 -15.12 12.26 6.87
N GLU A 258 -16.33 11.74 6.74
CA GLU A 258 -16.89 10.73 7.67
C GLU A 258 -16.41 9.30 7.36
N TYR A 259 -15.55 9.11 6.36
CA TYR A 259 -15.09 7.78 6.00
C TYR A 259 -14.17 7.20 7.09
N PRO A 260 -14.44 5.98 7.60
CA PRO A 260 -13.69 5.40 8.73
C PRO A 260 -12.30 4.88 8.30
N VAL A 261 -11.43 5.79 7.82
CA VAL A 261 -10.12 5.43 7.26
C VAL A 261 -9.22 4.74 8.28
N ASP A 262 -9.27 5.12 9.55
CA ASP A 262 -8.48 4.49 10.61
C ASP A 262 -8.85 3.02 10.79
N ARG A 263 -10.14 2.70 10.68
CA ARG A 263 -10.59 1.32 10.73
C ARG A 263 -10.10 0.51 9.53
N LEU A 264 -10.15 1.10 8.32
CA LEU A 264 -9.57 0.47 7.13
C LEU A 264 -8.08 0.17 7.36
N ILE A 265 -7.30 1.15 7.84
CA ILE A 265 -5.88 0.98 8.10
C ILE A 265 -5.63 -0.11 9.16
N ALA A 266 -6.38 -0.10 10.27
CA ALA A 266 -6.27 -1.11 11.32
C ALA A 266 -6.52 -2.54 10.81
N GLU A 267 -7.49 -2.72 9.91
CA GLU A 267 -7.78 -4.02 9.29
C GLU A 267 -6.76 -4.42 8.20
N MET A 268 -6.08 -3.45 7.60
CA MET A 268 -5.01 -3.70 6.61
C MET A 268 -3.68 -4.06 7.27
N LEU A 269 -3.35 -3.49 8.40
CA LEU A 269 -2.07 -3.72 9.11
C LEU A 269 -1.73 -5.22 9.27
N PRO A 270 -2.63 -6.10 9.72
CA PRO A 270 -2.32 -7.52 9.87
C PRO A 270 -2.02 -8.27 8.57
N VAL A 271 -2.34 -7.71 7.40
CA VAL A 271 -2.24 -8.38 6.10
C VAL A 271 -1.37 -7.65 5.08
N GLN A 272 -0.81 -6.50 5.43
CA GLN A 272 0.09 -5.72 4.57
C GLN A 272 1.45 -5.48 5.25
N PRO A 273 2.56 -5.33 4.50
CA PRO A 273 3.86 -5.05 5.09
C PRO A 273 3.89 -3.73 5.87
N LEU A 274 4.26 -3.78 7.15
CA LEU A 274 4.32 -2.61 8.04
C LEU A 274 5.23 -1.53 7.48
N THR A 275 6.41 -1.90 6.96
CA THR A 275 7.39 -0.94 6.44
C THR A 275 6.80 -0.08 5.32
N SER A 276 6.11 -0.69 4.35
CA SER A 276 5.46 0.05 3.27
C SER A 276 4.38 0.99 3.79
N MET A 277 3.57 0.55 4.75
CA MET A 277 2.51 1.40 5.32
C MET A 277 3.09 2.55 6.13
N THR A 278 4.11 2.30 6.95
CA THR A 278 4.81 3.34 7.74
C THR A 278 5.40 4.42 6.85
N GLN A 279 6.02 4.02 5.73
CA GLN A 279 6.62 4.95 4.78
C GLN A 279 5.55 5.76 4.02
N ASN A 280 4.54 5.10 3.47
CA ASN A 280 3.48 5.77 2.70
C ASN A 280 2.61 6.71 3.54
N LEU A 281 2.37 6.37 4.81
CA LEU A 281 1.55 7.17 5.72
C LEU A 281 2.38 8.18 6.54
N HIS A 282 3.69 8.23 6.32
CA HIS A 282 4.60 9.15 7.00
C HIS A 282 4.50 9.09 8.52
N TRP A 283 4.44 7.89 9.10
CA TRP A 283 4.43 7.70 10.56
C TRP A 283 5.80 7.95 11.15
N HIS A 284 6.27 9.16 10.93
CA HIS A 284 7.50 9.72 11.42
C HIS A 284 7.24 11.15 11.87
N TYR A 285 7.52 11.45 13.14
CA TYR A 285 7.10 12.70 13.75
C TYR A 285 8.29 13.45 14.32
N LEU A 286 8.27 14.77 14.15
CA LEU A 286 9.13 15.66 14.89
C LEU A 286 8.51 15.87 16.28
N LEU A 287 9.33 15.67 17.33
CA LEU A 287 8.94 15.99 18.67
C LEU A 287 8.98 17.50 18.86
N GLY A 288 7.83 18.11 19.09
CA GLY A 288 7.69 19.49 19.53
C GLY A 288 7.94 19.60 21.04
N GLU A 289 8.01 20.83 21.52
CA GLU A 289 7.97 21.09 22.95
C GLU A 289 6.61 20.66 23.51
N PRO A 290 6.58 19.89 24.62
CA PRO A 290 5.33 19.42 25.19
C PRO A 290 4.58 20.59 25.84
N GLU A 291 3.43 20.92 25.32
CA GLU A 291 2.49 21.83 25.95
C GLU A 291 1.64 21.12 27.00
N GLY A 292 1.66 21.60 28.25
CA GLY A 292 0.78 21.18 29.34
C GLY A 292 1.20 19.92 30.12
N GLU A 293 0.50 19.69 31.24
CA GLU A 293 0.66 18.47 32.04
C GLU A 293 0.03 17.26 31.35
N LEU A 294 0.73 16.15 31.37
CA LEU A 294 0.21 14.87 30.85
C LEU A 294 -0.47 14.07 31.96
N PRO A 295 -1.70 13.63 31.78
CA PRO A 295 -2.40 12.79 32.74
C PRO A 295 -1.94 11.32 32.70
N LEU A 296 -0.79 11.01 32.11
CA LEU A 296 -0.35 9.64 31.84
C LEU A 296 0.68 9.18 32.87
N GLU A 297 0.34 8.16 33.64
CA GLU A 297 1.32 7.38 34.38
C GLU A 297 2.08 6.48 33.40
N LEU A 298 3.26 6.94 32.95
CA LEU A 298 4.20 6.11 32.21
C LEU A 298 4.89 5.16 33.18
N THR A 299 4.60 3.88 33.08
CA THR A 299 5.17 2.84 33.92
C THR A 299 6.23 2.08 33.15
N GLU A 300 7.42 1.88 33.72
CA GLU A 300 8.47 1.03 33.16
C GLU A 300 8.19 -0.44 33.49
N PRO A 301 7.81 -1.29 32.53
CA PRO A 301 7.61 -2.70 32.77
C PRO A 301 8.94 -3.45 32.95
N ARG A 302 8.94 -4.47 33.80
CA ARG A 302 10.11 -5.36 34.01
C ARG A 302 10.22 -6.38 32.86
N LEU A 303 10.81 -6.01 31.74
CA LEU A 303 10.84 -6.82 30.51
C LEU A 303 11.58 -8.16 30.60
N ARG A 304 12.55 -8.31 31.48
CA ARG A 304 13.40 -9.53 31.52
C ARG A 304 12.66 -10.81 31.95
N ARG A 305 11.44 -10.72 32.47
CA ARG A 305 10.64 -11.86 32.95
C ARG A 305 9.28 -11.96 32.31
N GLY A 306 9.03 -11.20 31.25
CA GLY A 306 7.68 -10.91 30.79
C GLY A 306 7.03 -9.79 31.62
N ALA A 307 6.13 -9.03 31.02
CA ALA A 307 5.45 -7.94 31.70
C ALA A 307 3.93 -8.08 31.50
N GLU A 308 3.20 -7.96 32.59
CA GLU A 308 1.75 -7.82 32.53
C GLU A 308 1.40 -6.40 32.11
N LEU A 309 0.62 -6.26 31.03
CA LEU A 309 0.18 -4.99 30.50
C LEU A 309 -1.32 -4.80 30.73
N ASN A 310 -1.70 -3.66 31.28
CA ASN A 310 -3.08 -3.22 31.30
C ASN A 310 -3.38 -2.52 29.96
N PRO A 311 -4.44 -2.91 29.21
CA PRO A 311 -4.80 -2.27 27.93
C PRO A 311 -5.03 -0.76 28.02
N GLU A 312 -5.46 -0.25 29.16
CA GLU A 312 -5.77 1.17 29.39
C GLU A 312 -4.53 2.04 29.65
N ASN A 313 -3.36 1.41 29.85
CA ASN A 313 -2.14 2.12 30.25
C ASN A 313 -1.17 2.29 29.07
N TYR A 314 -0.27 3.28 29.25
CA TYR A 314 0.89 3.47 28.39
C TYR A 314 2.15 3.09 29.15
N TYR A 315 3.12 2.54 28.42
CA TYR A 315 4.36 2.04 28.99
C TYR A 315 5.55 2.60 28.25
N TRP A 316 6.64 2.83 28.96
CA TRP A 316 7.90 3.12 28.30
C TRP A 316 8.94 2.06 28.66
N ILE A 317 9.84 1.81 27.72
CA ILE A 317 10.87 0.80 27.85
C ILE A 317 12.21 1.44 27.45
N ARG A 318 13.18 1.29 28.32
CA ARG A 318 14.56 1.68 28.01
C ARG A 318 15.33 0.51 27.40
N ILE A 319 15.91 0.75 26.22
CA ILE A 319 16.71 -0.25 25.50
C ILE A 319 18.17 0.18 25.56
N PRO A 320 19.05 -0.57 26.26
CA PRO A 320 20.48 -0.26 26.27
C PRO A 320 21.08 -0.44 24.87
N ALA A 321 21.87 0.53 24.41
CA ALA A 321 22.64 0.42 23.17
C ALA A 321 23.69 -0.70 23.28
N ARG A 322 23.74 -1.59 22.29
CA ARG A 322 24.68 -2.74 22.29
C ARG A 322 25.86 -2.59 21.33
N THR A 323 25.97 -1.51 20.56
CA THR A 323 27.03 -1.33 19.55
C THR A 323 27.87 -0.09 19.84
N SER A 324 29.18 -0.28 19.93
CA SER A 324 30.13 0.77 20.29
C SER A 324 30.20 1.96 19.31
N GLY A 325 29.89 1.78 18.02
CA GLY A 325 29.95 2.85 17.02
C GLY A 325 28.73 3.76 17.00
N ALA A 326 27.57 3.27 17.50
CA ALA A 326 26.32 4.03 17.58
C ALA A 326 26.10 4.63 18.98
N GLU A 327 26.95 4.36 19.96
CA GLU A 327 26.79 4.77 21.35
C GLU A 327 26.62 6.27 21.53
N GLY A 328 27.34 7.09 20.76
CA GLY A 328 27.24 8.55 20.82
C GLY A 328 25.86 9.05 20.37
N TRP A 329 25.36 8.52 19.25
CA TRP A 329 24.04 8.83 18.73
C TRP A 329 22.94 8.34 19.68
N TYR A 330 23.04 7.07 20.12
CA TYR A 330 22.06 6.48 21.01
C TYR A 330 22.12 6.99 22.45
N ARG A 331 23.27 7.49 22.91
CA ARG A 331 23.37 8.14 24.21
C ARG A 331 22.55 9.42 24.27
N ASN A 332 22.52 10.17 23.17
CA ASN A 332 21.73 11.41 23.06
C ASN A 332 20.26 11.11 22.75
N ALA A 333 19.97 10.07 21.95
CA ALA A 333 18.63 9.61 21.66
C ALA A 333 18.06 8.64 22.72
N ALA A 334 18.93 8.00 23.52
CA ALA A 334 18.59 6.98 24.51
C ALA A 334 18.45 7.51 25.94
N GLN A 335 18.77 8.77 26.17
CA GLN A 335 18.26 9.44 27.36
C GLN A 335 16.87 9.97 27.00
N PRO A 336 15.79 9.27 27.41
CA PRO A 336 14.48 9.86 27.26
C PRO A 336 14.45 11.02 28.24
N TYR A 337 14.72 12.23 27.72
CA TYR A 337 14.32 13.39 28.48
C TYR A 337 12.84 13.22 28.79
N PRO A 338 12.38 13.48 30.00
CA PRO A 338 10.98 13.35 30.38
C PRO A 338 10.02 13.97 29.34
N GLU A 339 10.48 15.05 28.70
CA GLU A 339 9.78 15.74 27.64
C GLU A 339 9.55 14.86 26.40
N HIS A 340 10.55 14.11 25.96
CA HIS A 340 10.44 13.22 24.79
C HIS A 340 9.49 12.06 25.04
N LEU A 341 9.52 11.50 26.25
CA LEU A 341 8.57 10.44 26.62
C LEU A 341 7.14 10.98 26.67
N ARG A 342 6.95 12.18 27.19
CA ARG A 342 5.64 12.85 27.23
C ARG A 342 5.14 13.14 25.83
N ALA A 343 5.98 13.70 24.95
CA ALA A 343 5.60 13.98 23.56
C ALA A 343 5.24 12.70 22.80
N ALA A 344 6.00 11.61 22.98
CA ALA A 344 5.68 10.32 22.37
C ALA A 344 4.37 9.72 22.93
N ALA A 345 4.13 9.83 24.23
CA ALA A 345 2.87 9.38 24.83
C ALA A 345 1.66 10.19 24.31
N ARG A 346 1.82 11.50 24.13
CA ARG A 346 0.78 12.34 23.54
C ARG A 346 0.46 11.97 22.09
N LEU A 347 1.47 11.58 21.30
CA LEU A 347 1.23 11.02 19.96
C LEU A 347 0.40 9.75 20.01
N LEU A 348 0.65 8.84 20.96
CA LEU A 348 -0.20 7.67 21.15
C LEU A 348 -1.63 8.04 21.53
N GLU A 349 -1.82 9.06 22.33
CA GLU A 349 -3.15 9.53 22.74
C GLU A 349 -3.93 10.14 21.57
N THR A 350 -3.28 11.00 20.78
CA THR A 350 -3.91 11.72 19.65
C THR A 350 -4.03 10.89 18.38
N HIS A 351 -3.29 9.77 18.27
CA HIS A 351 -3.31 8.88 17.11
C HIS A 351 -3.71 7.46 17.53
N PRO A 352 -5.00 7.12 17.48
CA PRO A 352 -5.51 5.81 17.95
C PRO A 352 -4.91 4.60 17.26
N LEU A 353 -4.44 4.74 16.01
CA LEU A 353 -3.78 3.68 15.25
C LEU A 353 -2.36 3.36 15.75
N LEU A 354 -1.71 4.26 16.48
CA LEU A 354 -0.35 4.01 16.95
C LEU A 354 -0.34 3.16 18.22
N GLY A 355 0.40 2.06 18.16
CA GLY A 355 0.63 1.16 19.29
C GLY A 355 2.05 1.19 19.85
N LEU A 356 3.01 1.65 19.05
CA LEU A 356 4.41 1.69 19.39
C LEU A 356 5.10 2.92 18.79
N ILE A 357 5.88 3.61 19.62
CA ILE A 357 6.70 4.74 19.18
C ILE A 357 8.14 4.52 19.67
N GLY A 358 9.10 4.74 18.78
CA GLY A 358 10.52 4.70 19.09
C GLY A 358 11.30 5.80 18.38
N PRO A 359 12.56 6.06 18.78
CA PRO A 359 13.39 7.05 18.10
C PRO A 359 13.75 6.59 16.69
N SER A 360 13.98 7.55 15.80
CA SER A 360 14.42 7.29 14.43
C SER A 360 15.76 6.54 14.39
N LEU A 361 15.95 5.72 13.36
CA LEU A 361 17.25 5.09 13.09
C LEU A 361 18.26 6.15 12.65
N PRO A 362 19.49 6.12 13.21
CA PRO A 362 20.57 6.96 12.71
C PRO A 362 20.99 6.51 11.30
N LEU A 363 21.11 7.45 10.36
CA LEU A 363 21.48 7.15 8.97
C LEU A 363 22.92 6.66 8.82
N ALA A 364 23.86 7.24 9.57
CA ALA A 364 25.28 7.01 9.41
C ALA A 364 25.69 5.52 9.54
N PRO A 365 25.28 4.75 10.55
CA PRO A 365 25.61 3.33 10.64
C PRO A 365 24.97 2.47 9.56
N LEU A 366 23.76 2.84 9.10
CA LEU A 366 23.04 2.09 8.05
C LEU A 366 23.72 2.20 6.70
N CYS A 367 24.37 3.32 6.44
CA CYS A 367 24.92 3.64 5.14
C CYS A 367 26.43 3.39 5.04
N ALA A 368 27.18 3.48 6.15
CA ALA A 368 28.62 3.24 6.17
C ALA A 368 28.98 1.76 5.90
N GLU A 369 28.13 0.82 6.29
CA GLU A 369 28.35 -0.61 6.08
C GLU A 369 27.65 -1.18 4.83
N GLY A 370 27.04 -0.34 4.02
CA GLY A 370 26.39 -0.73 2.77
C GLY A 370 25.38 -1.83 2.97
N LYS A 371 24.33 -1.56 3.72
CA LYS A 371 23.12 -2.40 3.87
C LYS A 371 22.98 -3.12 5.20
N PHE A 372 21.86 -3.05 5.65
CA PHE A 372 21.07 -3.81 6.64
C PHE A 372 21.63 -5.18 7.09
N ARG A 373 22.97 -5.35 7.18
CA ARG A 373 23.61 -6.64 7.54
C ARG A 373 23.08 -7.22 8.86
N GLN A 374 22.77 -6.38 9.84
CA GLN A 374 22.19 -6.86 11.10
C GLN A 374 20.79 -7.43 10.88
N TRP A 375 20.01 -6.78 10.01
CA TRP A 375 18.69 -7.27 9.60
C TRP A 375 18.79 -8.61 8.88
N GLU A 376 19.63 -8.71 7.85
CA GLU A 376 19.83 -9.95 7.09
C GLU A 376 20.28 -11.11 8.00
N LYS A 377 21.21 -10.85 8.94
CA LYS A 377 21.68 -11.86 9.89
C LYS A 377 20.65 -12.25 10.94
N GLY A 378 19.84 -11.31 11.40
CA GLY A 378 18.81 -11.53 12.42
C GLY A 378 17.51 -12.11 11.88
N LEU A 379 17.25 -11.98 10.57
CA LEU A 379 16.00 -12.36 9.95
C LEU A 379 15.58 -13.83 10.20
N PRO A 380 16.46 -14.84 10.10
CA PRO A 380 16.11 -16.22 10.43
C PRO A 380 15.70 -16.41 11.89
N GLY A 381 16.35 -15.69 12.81
CA GLY A 381 16.01 -15.68 14.24
C GLY A 381 14.64 -15.04 14.49
N LEU A 382 14.37 -13.92 13.84
CA LEU A 382 13.08 -13.24 13.91
C LEU A 382 11.95 -14.13 13.38
N GLN A 383 12.12 -14.74 12.21
CA GLN A 383 11.10 -15.61 11.61
C GLN A 383 10.78 -16.82 12.49
N ARG A 384 11.80 -17.41 13.13
CA ARG A 384 11.57 -18.50 14.11
C ARG A 384 10.76 -18.02 15.30
N LYS A 385 11.14 -16.88 15.91
CA LYS A 385 10.41 -16.30 17.05
C LYS A 385 8.98 -15.88 16.66
N MET A 386 8.76 -15.37 15.45
CA MET A 386 7.40 -15.11 14.94
C MET A 386 6.56 -16.40 14.93
N ALA A 387 7.13 -17.50 14.43
CA ALA A 387 6.43 -18.80 14.40
C ALA A 387 6.13 -19.29 15.81
N GLU A 388 7.07 -19.21 16.75
CA GLU A 388 6.91 -19.58 18.15
C GLU A 388 5.81 -18.78 18.87
N GLN A 389 5.64 -17.49 18.50
CA GLN A 389 4.64 -16.59 19.06
C GLN A 389 3.32 -16.55 18.25
N GLY A 390 3.19 -17.36 17.20
CA GLY A 390 2.00 -17.36 16.34
C GLY A 390 1.79 -16.04 15.57
N ILE A 391 2.86 -15.32 15.26
CA ILE A 391 2.80 -14.06 14.50
C ILE A 391 2.79 -14.38 13.01
N THR A 392 1.73 -13.98 12.31
CA THR A 392 1.48 -14.31 10.89
C THR A 392 1.48 -13.08 9.97
N VAL A 393 1.81 -11.91 10.48
CA VAL A 393 1.85 -10.67 9.67
C VAL A 393 2.92 -10.74 8.58
N PRO A 394 2.70 -10.12 7.41
CA PRO A 394 3.69 -10.09 6.35
C PRO A 394 4.94 -9.32 6.77
N LEU A 395 6.10 -9.91 6.51
CA LEU A 395 7.40 -9.31 6.77
C LEU A 395 8.08 -8.96 5.44
N ASP A 396 8.46 -7.68 5.29
CA ASP A 396 9.36 -7.28 4.20
C ASP A 396 10.78 -7.73 4.54
N THR A 397 11.27 -8.74 3.82
CA THR A 397 12.62 -9.27 4.07
C THR A 397 13.72 -8.40 3.47
N ALA A 398 13.38 -7.49 2.57
CA ALA A 398 14.34 -6.61 1.89
C ALA A 398 14.64 -5.32 2.69
N GLN A 399 13.76 -4.95 3.62
CA GLN A 399 13.87 -3.73 4.40
C GLN A 399 13.67 -4.00 5.89
N PRO A 400 14.49 -3.40 6.77
CA PRO A 400 14.31 -3.55 8.21
C PRO A 400 13.02 -2.87 8.67
N LEU A 401 12.49 -3.36 9.78
CA LEU A 401 11.43 -2.67 10.50
C LEU A 401 11.92 -1.29 10.97
N PRO A 402 11.03 -0.29 11.07
CA PRO A 402 11.39 1.07 11.49
C PRO A 402 11.65 1.16 12.99
N LEU A 403 12.60 0.37 13.50
CA LEU A 403 12.96 0.35 14.91
C LEU A 403 14.45 0.57 15.13
N PRO A 404 14.83 1.33 16.17
CA PRO A 404 16.20 1.56 16.53
C PRO A 404 16.83 0.34 17.22
N ASN A 405 18.16 0.27 17.16
CA ASN A 405 18.95 -0.69 17.91
C ASN A 405 19.18 -0.30 19.38
N GLY A 406 18.45 0.65 19.90
CA GLY A 406 18.58 1.16 21.26
C GLY A 406 17.70 2.39 21.48
N GLY A 407 17.75 2.94 22.69
CA GLY A 407 16.98 4.12 23.03
C GLY A 407 15.77 3.82 23.92
N PHE A 408 14.64 4.40 23.58
CA PHE A 408 13.40 4.17 24.30
C PHE A 408 12.29 3.70 23.35
N LEU A 409 11.33 2.99 23.87
CA LEU A 409 10.06 2.71 23.20
C LEU A 409 8.92 3.15 24.11
N VAL A 410 7.88 3.71 23.53
CA VAL A 410 6.62 4.00 24.22
C VAL A 410 5.52 3.14 23.60
N LEU A 411 4.78 2.41 24.45
CA LEU A 411 3.81 1.41 24.03
C LEU A 411 2.42 1.77 24.57
N ARG A 412 1.41 1.51 23.73
CA ARG A 412 0.01 1.44 24.15
C ARG A 412 -0.28 0.02 24.63
N GLY A 413 -0.77 -0.18 25.86
CA GLY A 413 -1.06 -1.52 26.39
C GLY A 413 -2.03 -2.32 25.52
N ALA A 414 -3.07 -1.68 24.97
CA ALA A 414 -4.04 -2.33 24.09
C ALA A 414 -3.44 -2.90 22.79
N ALA A 415 -2.30 -2.40 22.36
CA ALA A 415 -1.62 -2.84 21.13
C ALA A 415 -0.86 -4.17 21.32
N PHE A 416 -0.76 -4.69 22.54
CA PHE A 416 0.02 -5.87 22.87
C PHE A 416 -0.81 -6.94 23.56
N PRO A 417 -0.34 -8.21 23.60
CA PRO A 417 -0.95 -9.21 24.46
C PRO A 417 -0.83 -8.80 25.93
N GLN A 418 -1.75 -9.25 26.77
CA GLN A 418 -1.77 -8.92 28.20
C GLN A 418 -0.44 -9.28 28.88
N THR A 419 0.19 -10.39 28.48
CA THR A 419 1.54 -10.76 28.92
C THR A 419 2.51 -10.54 27.76
N LEU A 420 3.35 -9.51 27.88
CA LEU A 420 4.41 -9.24 26.91
C LEU A 420 5.52 -10.28 27.06
N PRO A 421 5.99 -10.91 25.96
CA PRO A 421 7.08 -11.87 26.04
C PRO A 421 8.38 -11.21 26.53
N PRO A 422 9.31 -11.97 27.15
CA PRO A 422 10.61 -11.46 27.56
C PRO A 422 11.38 -10.85 26.38
N VAL A 423 12.07 -9.74 26.62
CA VAL A 423 12.93 -9.08 25.64
C VAL A 423 14.38 -9.27 26.04
N GLU A 424 15.06 -10.25 25.43
CA GLU A 424 16.44 -10.62 25.76
C GLU A 424 17.44 -10.20 24.68
N ASP A 425 17.01 -10.19 23.41
CA ASP A 425 17.85 -9.89 22.25
C ASP A 425 17.19 -8.94 21.24
N PHE A 426 17.86 -8.68 20.12
CA PHE A 426 17.34 -7.85 19.05
C PHE A 426 16.12 -8.44 18.34
N CYS A 427 16.05 -9.75 18.22
CA CYS A 427 14.89 -10.38 17.56
C CYS A 427 13.65 -10.20 18.42
N ASP A 428 13.78 -10.19 19.75
CA ASP A 428 12.66 -9.90 20.65
C ASP A 428 12.18 -8.45 20.51
N LEU A 429 13.13 -7.50 20.35
CA LEU A 429 12.77 -6.10 20.07
C LEU A 429 12.01 -5.97 18.75
N TRP A 430 12.47 -6.68 17.71
CA TRP A 430 11.83 -6.65 16.41
C TRP A 430 10.46 -7.35 16.38
N LEU A 431 10.14 -8.19 17.37
CA LEU A 431 8.80 -8.75 17.54
C LEU A 431 7.78 -7.70 17.97
N LEU A 432 8.18 -6.68 18.73
CA LEU A 432 7.25 -5.70 19.29
C LEU A 432 6.38 -5.00 18.23
N PRO A 433 6.93 -4.42 17.14
CA PRO A 433 6.10 -3.83 16.09
C PRO A 433 5.22 -4.85 15.38
N LEU A 434 5.66 -6.11 15.25
CA LEU A 434 4.89 -7.17 14.61
C LEU A 434 3.74 -7.66 15.49
N LEU A 435 3.93 -7.70 16.81
CA LEU A 435 2.86 -7.96 17.77
C LEU A 435 1.79 -6.87 17.72
N ALA A 436 2.18 -5.61 17.71
CA ALA A 436 1.27 -4.48 17.56
C ALA A 436 0.54 -4.54 16.21
N GLN A 437 1.27 -4.79 15.12
CA GLN A 437 0.74 -4.92 13.77
C GLN A 437 -0.33 -6.02 13.67
N GLN A 438 -0.10 -7.19 14.27
CA GLN A 438 -1.06 -8.30 14.27
C GLN A 438 -2.38 -7.94 14.95
N ARG A 439 -2.36 -6.96 15.85
CA ARG A 439 -3.55 -6.43 16.55
C ARG A 439 -4.14 -5.19 15.87
N GLY A 440 -3.64 -4.81 14.69
CA GLY A 440 -4.14 -3.67 13.93
C GLY A 440 -3.56 -2.31 14.37
N TYR A 441 -2.42 -2.31 15.07
CA TYR A 441 -1.74 -1.08 15.47
C TYR A 441 -0.46 -0.85 14.67
N ALA A 442 -0.21 0.40 14.36
CA ALA A 442 0.99 0.84 13.66
C ALA A 442 2.14 1.14 14.62
N SER A 443 3.34 1.18 14.06
CA SER A 443 4.53 1.67 14.76
C SER A 443 5.03 2.95 14.09
N ALA A 444 5.40 3.95 14.89
CA ALA A 444 5.92 5.22 14.42
C ALA A 444 7.33 5.47 14.96
N THR A 445 8.07 6.34 14.27
CA THR A 445 9.35 6.84 14.73
C THR A 445 9.27 8.33 15.04
N VAL A 446 10.11 8.77 15.97
CA VAL A 446 10.20 10.17 16.40
C VAL A 446 11.63 10.66 16.40
N GLU A 447 11.82 11.95 16.14
CA GLU A 447 13.11 12.63 16.28
C GLU A 447 12.91 14.10 16.71
N THR A 448 13.92 14.68 17.31
CA THR A 448 13.94 16.11 17.59
C THR A 448 14.28 16.91 16.33
N GLN A 449 14.02 18.20 16.31
CA GLN A 449 14.40 19.06 15.21
C GLN A 449 15.92 19.03 14.95
N GLU A 450 16.71 19.01 16.01
CA GLU A 450 18.18 18.90 15.89
C GLU A 450 18.63 17.58 15.26
N GLN A 451 17.99 16.48 15.63
CA GLN A 451 18.25 15.17 15.03
C GLN A 451 17.86 15.13 13.54
N ALA A 452 16.74 15.74 13.18
CA ALA A 452 16.29 15.85 11.79
C ALA A 452 17.27 16.65 10.93
N LEU A 453 17.76 17.80 11.44
CA LEU A 453 18.79 18.61 10.77
C LEU A 453 20.08 17.84 10.61
N ALA A 454 20.60 17.22 11.67
CA ALA A 454 21.81 16.40 11.62
C ALA A 454 21.68 15.22 10.64
N ARG A 455 20.49 14.62 10.52
CA ARG A 455 20.21 13.59 9.54
C ARG A 455 20.29 14.12 8.10
N THR A 456 19.79 15.33 7.84
CA THR A 456 19.86 15.97 6.53
C THR A 456 21.30 16.21 6.12
N ASP A 457 22.14 16.74 7.02
CA ASP A 457 23.57 16.96 6.78
C ASP A 457 24.32 15.65 6.47
N VAL A 458 24.02 14.57 7.21
CA VAL A 458 24.60 13.25 6.95
C VAL A 458 24.16 12.73 5.58
N LEU A 459 22.88 12.89 5.22
CA LEU A 459 22.35 12.46 3.93
C LEU A 459 23.02 13.22 2.78
N ASP A 460 23.18 14.53 2.90
CA ASP A 460 23.87 15.37 1.90
C ASP A 460 25.36 14.97 1.75
N ALA A 461 26.05 14.74 2.83
CA ALA A 461 27.44 14.27 2.81
C ALA A 461 27.58 12.91 2.13
N MET A 462 26.61 12.01 2.33
CA MET A 462 26.59 10.69 1.70
C MET A 462 26.28 10.77 0.20
N LEU A 463 25.33 11.61 -0.21
CA LEU A 463 25.03 11.85 -1.62
C LEU A 463 26.24 12.49 -2.33
N ALA A 464 26.94 13.41 -1.69
CA ALA A 464 28.16 14.00 -2.20
C ALA A 464 29.29 12.96 -2.29
N GLY A 465 29.47 12.10 -1.28
CA GLY A 465 30.42 11.00 -1.29
C GLY A 465 30.17 9.99 -2.41
N ASN A 466 28.91 9.60 -2.63
CA ASN A 466 28.53 8.72 -3.72
C ASN A 466 28.75 9.35 -5.10
N ARG A 467 28.57 10.67 -5.26
CA ARG A 467 28.94 11.39 -6.49
C ARG A 467 30.44 11.33 -6.75
N SER A 468 31.25 11.50 -5.73
CA SER A 468 32.72 11.42 -5.84
C SER A 468 33.22 10.02 -6.20
N VAL A 469 32.62 8.96 -5.65
CA VAL A 469 32.93 7.56 -5.98
C VAL A 469 32.47 7.21 -7.41
N GLY A 470 31.29 7.65 -7.80
CA GLY A 470 30.80 7.46 -9.18
C GLY A 470 31.59 8.26 -10.22
N ALA A 471 32.13 9.42 -9.87
CA ALA A 471 33.07 10.19 -10.70
C ALA A 471 34.42 9.46 -10.81
N LYS A 472 35.00 9.02 -9.70
CA LYS A 472 36.23 8.22 -9.66
C LYS A 472 36.12 6.90 -10.42
N ALA A 473 34.99 6.21 -10.35
CA ALA A 473 34.75 4.99 -11.11
C ALA A 473 34.65 5.26 -12.61
N ARG A 474 34.05 6.37 -13.03
CA ARG A 474 34.01 6.81 -14.43
C ARG A 474 35.37 7.22 -14.95
N ASP A 475 36.18 7.87 -14.13
CA ASP A 475 37.55 8.28 -14.46
C ASP A 475 38.46 7.06 -14.57
N LEU A 476 38.34 6.10 -13.63
CA LEU A 476 39.04 4.81 -13.71
C LEU A 476 38.63 4.03 -14.98
N GLY A 477 37.37 3.96 -15.29
CA GLY A 477 36.87 3.34 -16.52
C GLY A 477 37.38 4.01 -17.80
N ARG A 478 37.52 5.34 -17.81
CA ARG A 478 38.16 6.10 -18.88
C ARG A 478 39.68 5.83 -19.01
N ALA A 479 40.38 5.81 -17.86
CA ALA A 479 41.79 5.50 -17.83
C ALA A 479 42.10 4.07 -18.31
N VAL A 480 41.32 3.07 -17.88
CA VAL A 480 41.46 1.69 -18.38
C VAL A 480 41.15 1.60 -19.89
N LYS A 481 40.15 2.31 -20.39
CA LYS A 481 39.82 2.33 -21.81
C LYS A 481 40.92 3.00 -22.67
N HIS A 482 41.58 4.04 -22.13
CA HIS A 482 42.74 4.67 -22.77
C HIS A 482 43.95 3.73 -22.80
N SER A 483 44.29 3.12 -21.67
CA SER A 483 45.39 2.15 -21.57
C SER A 483 45.24 0.96 -22.51
N LEU A 484 44.01 0.43 -22.65
CA LEU A 484 43.70 -0.64 -23.58
C LEU A 484 43.86 -0.17 -25.04
N LYS A 485 43.42 1.06 -25.35
CA LYS A 485 43.58 1.63 -26.68
C LYS A 485 45.05 1.84 -27.05
N ASP A 486 45.84 2.37 -26.11
CA ASP A 486 47.28 2.60 -26.31
C ASP A 486 48.06 1.27 -26.48
N ALA A 487 47.68 0.21 -25.72
CA ALA A 487 48.22 -1.12 -25.89
C ALA A 487 47.87 -1.75 -27.24
N PHE A 488 46.64 -1.53 -27.74
CA PHE A 488 46.23 -1.96 -29.09
C PHE A 488 46.95 -1.21 -30.21
N ASP A 489 47.17 0.09 -30.05
CA ASP A 489 47.85 0.93 -31.02
C ASP A 489 49.36 0.68 -31.07
N GLN A 490 49.97 0.31 -29.94
CA GLN A 490 51.35 -0.15 -29.86
C GLN A 490 51.57 -1.50 -30.56
N ASN A 491 50.67 -2.44 -30.37
CA ASN A 491 50.70 -3.76 -31.07
C ASN A 491 50.56 -3.62 -32.59
N LYS A 492 49.82 -2.61 -33.09
CA LYS A 492 49.71 -2.34 -34.53
C LYS A 492 50.98 -1.71 -35.11
N LYS A 493 51.81 -1.04 -34.33
CA LYS A 493 53.07 -0.42 -34.80
C LYS A 493 54.27 -1.38 -34.70
N GLY A 494 54.17 -2.48 -33.94
CA GLY A 494 55.23 -3.48 -33.80
C GLY A 494 55.19 -4.64 -34.76
N GLY A 495 54.20 -4.71 -35.65
CA GLY A 495 53.98 -5.81 -36.63
C GLY A 495 54.40 -5.48 -38.03
N GLY A 496 55.52 -4.83 -38.24
CA GLY A 496 56.11 -4.60 -39.54
C GLY A 496 57.59 -4.90 -39.55
N THR A 497 57.98 -6.10 -39.97
CA THR A 497 59.21 -6.41 -40.76
C THR A 497 59.60 -7.88 -40.60
N PRO A 498 60.42 -8.38 -41.45
CA PRO A 498 61.00 -7.86 -42.72
C PRO A 498 60.46 -8.56 -43.95
#